data_c49e8624b1417075f694aebd97f6cbef
#
_entry.id   c49e8624b1417075f694aebd97f6cbef
#
_cell.length_a   1.000
_cell.length_b   1.000
_cell.length_c   1.000
_cell.angle_alpha   90.00
_cell.angle_beta   90.00
_cell.angle_gamma   90.00
#
_symmetry.space_group_name_H-M   'P 1'
#
loop_
_entity.id
_entity.type
_entity.pdbx_description
1 polymer ?
#
loop_
_entity_poly.entity_id
_entity_poly.type
_entity_poly.pdbx_seq_one_letter_code
_entity_poly.pdbx_strand_id
1 'polypeptide(L)'
;AGINGSYFKMRGKDPDNHPELTAVPHTARANMDSNRSQTYLKVNGKLITGNQANSAHVKRYPRGALAFGKKDISIFKVDTTISNWEQSIRAKNLITSGPMLVSKGAETIIPDDSFCSKRHPRTAVGVRADGSVLFVVVDGRSDDANGMNLHEMQKIMQWFGCVDALNLDGGGSSTMVIRD
;
A
#
# COMPACT_ATOMS: atom_id res chain seq x y z
N ALA A 1 -11.91 1.28 13.68
CA ALA A 1 -10.47 1.13 13.45
C ALA A 1 -10.08 1.78 12.12
N GLY A 2 -8.83 2.19 12.00
CA GLY A 2 -8.23 2.70 10.78
C GLY A 2 -6.76 2.30 10.71
N ILE A 3 -6.25 2.21 9.49
CA ILE A 3 -4.83 1.98 9.20
C ILE A 3 -4.34 3.01 8.17
N ASN A 4 -3.04 3.16 8.03
CA ASN A 4 -2.46 3.99 6.98
C ASN A 4 -2.77 3.43 5.59
N GLY A 5 -2.76 4.31 4.59
CA GLY A 5 -3.07 3.98 3.21
C GLY A 5 -1.86 3.56 2.38
N SER A 6 -1.86 3.97 1.10
CA SER A 6 -0.83 3.62 0.15
C SER A 6 0.31 4.64 0.10
N TYR A 7 1.28 4.39 -0.76
CA TYR A 7 2.52 5.16 -0.90
C TYR A 7 2.27 6.61 -1.30
N PHE A 8 2.98 7.51 -0.64
CA PHE A 8 2.93 8.94 -0.91
C PHE A 8 4.34 9.55 -0.90
N LYS A 9 4.48 10.74 -1.45
CA LYS A 9 5.70 11.54 -1.34
C LYS A 9 5.51 12.62 -0.29
N MET A 10 6.38 12.61 0.70
CA MET A 10 6.50 13.72 1.64
C MET A 10 7.29 14.87 0.99
N ARG A 11 6.88 16.10 1.25
CA ARG A 11 7.71 17.26 1.01
C ARG A 11 8.86 17.20 2.01
N GLY A 12 10.09 17.20 1.53
CA GLY A 12 11.26 17.37 2.40
C GLY A 12 11.16 18.73 3.09
N LYS A 13 10.76 18.73 4.35
CA LYS A 13 10.48 19.96 5.07
C LYS A 13 11.54 20.34 6.07
N ASP A 14 12.43 19.44 6.42
CA ASP A 14 13.33 19.71 7.51
C ASP A 14 14.70 19.08 7.24
N PRO A 15 15.65 19.89 6.73
CA PRO A 15 17.01 19.43 6.54
C PRO A 15 17.67 18.97 7.87
N ASP A 16 17.23 19.49 8.99
CA ASP A 16 17.84 19.20 10.29
C ASP A 16 17.34 17.86 10.85
N ASN A 17 16.09 17.47 10.52
CA ASN A 17 15.52 16.20 10.93
C ASN A 17 15.65 15.07 9.89
N HIS A 18 15.93 15.42 8.62
CA HIS A 18 16.08 14.45 7.53
C HIS A 18 17.22 14.84 6.60
N PRO A 19 18.48 14.71 7.06
CA PRO A 19 19.66 15.11 6.28
C PRO A 19 19.78 14.35 4.95
N GLU A 20 19.26 13.14 4.84
CA GLU A 20 19.20 12.37 3.60
C GLU A 20 18.39 13.05 2.50
N LEU A 21 17.47 13.95 2.85
CA LEU A 21 16.67 14.72 1.89
C LEU A 21 17.41 15.94 1.35
N THR A 22 18.51 16.34 1.97
CA THR A 22 19.34 17.47 1.52
C THR A 22 20.14 17.12 0.26
N ALA A 23 20.39 15.84 0.01
CA ALA A 23 21.10 15.37 -1.19
C ALA A 23 20.28 15.54 -2.48
N VAL A 24 18.97 15.82 -2.41
CA VAL A 24 18.13 16.07 -3.58
C VAL A 24 18.20 17.55 -3.96
N PRO A 25 18.64 17.91 -5.18
CA PRO A 25 18.73 19.31 -5.61
C PRO A 25 17.43 20.08 -5.38
N HIS A 26 17.51 21.32 -4.92
CA HIS A 26 16.36 22.16 -4.59
C HIS A 26 15.41 22.36 -5.78
N THR A 27 15.95 22.40 -7.00
CA THR A 27 15.18 22.47 -8.24
C THR A 27 14.35 21.22 -8.51
N ALA A 28 14.88 20.03 -8.18
CA ALA A 28 14.11 18.78 -8.28
C ALA A 28 13.01 18.69 -7.22
N ARG A 29 13.20 19.36 -6.08
CA ARG A 29 12.19 19.42 -4.99
C ARG A 29 11.03 20.36 -5.34
N ALA A 30 11.30 21.47 -6.01
CA ALA A 30 10.29 22.46 -6.39
C ALA A 30 9.25 21.89 -7.38
N ASN A 31 9.66 20.93 -8.21
CA ASN A 31 8.80 20.25 -9.18
C ASN A 31 8.15 18.96 -8.64
N MET A 32 8.39 18.61 -7.39
CA MET A 32 7.71 17.49 -6.76
C MET A 32 6.39 17.96 -6.18
N ASP A 33 5.30 17.51 -6.74
CA ASP A 33 3.98 17.61 -6.12
C ASP A 33 4.01 16.95 -4.74
N SER A 34 4.17 17.77 -3.73
CA SER A 34 4.34 17.33 -2.34
C SER A 34 3.03 16.85 -1.76
N ASN A 35 3.11 15.87 -0.87
CA ASN A 35 1.98 15.28 -0.14
C ASN A 35 0.92 14.62 -1.05
N ARG A 36 1.31 14.13 -2.22
CA ARG A 36 0.43 13.41 -3.13
C ARG A 36 0.69 11.90 -3.08
N SER A 37 -0.38 11.13 -3.21
CA SER A 37 -0.26 9.70 -3.44
C SER A 37 0.58 9.42 -4.69
N GLN A 38 1.46 8.43 -4.63
CA GLN A 38 2.22 7.95 -5.80
C GLN A 38 1.40 6.98 -6.65
N THR A 39 0.30 6.52 -6.13
CA THR A 39 -0.59 5.54 -6.74
C THR A 39 -1.98 6.12 -6.94
N TYR A 40 -2.80 5.44 -7.71
CA TYR A 40 -4.16 5.88 -8.00
C TYR A 40 -4.98 6.07 -6.71
N LEU A 41 -5.59 7.24 -6.59
CA LEU A 41 -6.46 7.60 -5.47
C LEU A 41 -7.71 8.29 -5.98
N LYS A 42 -8.86 7.72 -5.67
CA LYS A 42 -10.20 8.28 -5.94
C LYS A 42 -10.95 8.41 -4.62
N VAL A 43 -11.54 9.56 -4.37
CA VAL A 43 -12.32 9.84 -3.14
C VAL A 43 -13.65 10.47 -3.53
N ASN A 44 -14.74 9.93 -3.02
CA ASN A 44 -16.11 10.37 -3.31
C ASN A 44 -16.40 10.51 -4.81
N GLY A 45 -15.87 9.61 -5.63
CA GLY A 45 -16.01 9.61 -7.08
C GLY A 45 -15.05 10.55 -7.82
N LYS A 46 -14.31 11.40 -7.12
CA LYS A 46 -13.36 12.33 -7.72
C LYS A 46 -11.95 11.71 -7.74
N LEU A 47 -11.32 11.71 -8.91
CA LEU A 47 -9.90 11.34 -9.04
C LEU A 47 -9.04 12.43 -8.37
N ILE A 48 -8.26 12.03 -7.38
CA ILE A 48 -7.32 12.91 -6.66
C ILE A 48 -5.94 12.80 -7.29
N THR A 49 -5.50 11.58 -7.58
CA THR A 49 -4.20 11.31 -8.20
C THR A 49 -4.28 10.05 -9.05
N GLY A 50 -3.70 10.10 -10.26
CA GLY A 50 -3.42 8.91 -11.08
C GLY A 50 -2.14 8.22 -10.65
N ASN A 51 -1.85 7.06 -11.24
CA ASN A 51 -0.58 6.38 -11.04
C ASN A 51 0.57 7.23 -11.60
N GLN A 52 1.58 7.48 -10.79
CA GLN A 52 2.78 8.18 -11.24
C GLN A 52 3.68 7.19 -11.99
N ALA A 53 3.81 7.37 -13.30
CA ALA A 53 4.51 6.46 -14.20
C ALA A 53 5.97 6.16 -13.79
N ASN A 54 6.63 7.10 -13.12
CA ASN A 54 8.02 6.96 -12.66
C ASN A 54 8.15 6.38 -11.24
N SER A 55 7.04 6.12 -10.55
CA SER A 55 7.08 5.50 -9.23
C SER A 55 7.54 4.04 -9.34
N ALA A 56 8.57 3.68 -8.56
CA ALA A 56 9.01 2.29 -8.45
C ALA A 56 7.88 1.38 -7.94
N HIS A 57 7.02 1.90 -7.08
CA HIS A 57 5.88 1.17 -6.53
C HIS A 57 4.79 0.90 -7.58
N VAL A 58 4.70 1.71 -8.63
CA VAL A 58 3.77 1.48 -9.75
C VAL A 58 4.31 0.45 -10.74
N LYS A 59 5.64 0.39 -10.92
CA LYS A 59 6.27 -0.43 -11.96
C LYS A 59 6.62 -1.87 -11.53
N ARG A 60 6.90 -2.08 -10.24
CA ARG A 60 7.61 -3.27 -9.78
C ARG A 60 6.72 -4.41 -9.31
N TYR A 61 5.50 -4.15 -8.85
CA TYR A 61 4.75 -5.13 -8.07
C TYR A 61 3.42 -5.49 -8.72
N PRO A 62 2.99 -6.76 -8.60
CA PRO A 62 1.62 -7.09 -8.90
C PRO A 62 0.72 -6.27 -7.97
N ARG A 63 0.11 -5.27 -8.56
CA ARG A 63 -0.70 -4.29 -7.82
C ARG A 63 -2.10 -4.81 -7.56
N GLY A 64 -2.73 -4.21 -6.58
CA GLY A 64 -4.13 -4.34 -6.32
C GLY A 64 -4.77 -3.00 -6.07
N ALA A 65 -6.08 -2.98 -6.04
CA ALA A 65 -6.87 -1.84 -5.63
C ALA A 65 -7.77 -2.22 -4.46
N LEU A 66 -7.78 -1.35 -3.46
CA LEU A 66 -8.72 -1.39 -2.36
C LEU A 66 -9.86 -0.43 -2.66
N ALA A 67 -11.04 -0.96 -2.88
CA ALA A 67 -12.28 -0.19 -3.00
C ALA A 67 -13.02 -0.25 -1.67
N PHE A 68 -13.54 0.89 -1.21
CA PHE A 68 -14.26 0.94 0.06
C PHE A 68 -15.46 1.87 -0.01
N GLY A 69 -16.56 1.40 0.56
CA GLY A 69 -17.82 2.08 0.71
C GLY A 69 -18.16 2.30 2.19
N LYS A 70 -19.44 2.54 2.46
CA LYS A 70 -19.91 2.69 3.85
C LYS A 70 -19.95 1.37 4.61
N LYS A 71 -20.14 0.24 3.92
CA LYS A 71 -20.36 -1.07 4.53
C LYS A 71 -19.54 -2.20 3.90
N ASP A 72 -18.84 -1.92 2.80
CA ASP A 72 -18.18 -2.92 1.97
C ASP A 72 -16.75 -2.50 1.66
N ILE A 73 -15.87 -3.45 1.73
CA ILE A 73 -14.47 -3.35 1.28
C ILE A 73 -14.24 -4.50 0.30
N SER A 74 -13.62 -4.17 -0.83
CA SER A 74 -13.27 -5.15 -1.85
C SER A 74 -11.85 -4.91 -2.33
N ILE A 75 -11.12 -5.98 -2.57
CA ILE A 75 -9.76 -5.93 -3.10
C ILE A 75 -9.78 -6.51 -4.51
N PHE A 76 -9.21 -5.78 -5.47
CA PHE A 76 -9.13 -6.16 -6.86
C PHE A 76 -7.65 -6.34 -7.24
N LYS A 77 -7.34 -7.48 -7.86
CA LYS A 77 -6.03 -7.68 -8.48
C LYS A 77 -5.93 -6.85 -9.76
N VAL A 78 -4.74 -6.33 -10.05
CA VAL A 78 -4.47 -5.62 -11.31
C VAL A 78 -4.81 -6.50 -12.52
N ASP A 79 -5.47 -5.90 -13.49
CA ASP A 79 -5.60 -6.45 -14.84
C ASP A 79 -4.56 -5.78 -15.73
N THR A 80 -3.50 -6.51 -16.05
CA THR A 80 -2.40 -5.99 -16.87
C THR A 80 -2.75 -5.88 -18.35
N THR A 81 -3.86 -6.44 -18.79
CA THR A 81 -4.34 -6.37 -20.17
C THR A 81 -5.08 -5.06 -20.46
N ILE A 82 -5.52 -4.37 -19.42
CA ILE A 82 -6.29 -3.12 -19.51
C ILE A 82 -5.41 -1.95 -19.09
N SER A 83 -5.18 -1.02 -20.00
CA SER A 83 -4.53 0.25 -19.66
C SER A 83 -5.44 1.07 -18.70
N ASN A 84 -4.85 1.60 -17.63
CA ASN A 84 -5.60 2.33 -16.59
C ASN A 84 -6.77 1.53 -16.02
N TRP A 85 -6.57 0.22 -15.78
CA TRP A 85 -7.54 -0.72 -15.26
C TRP A 85 -8.30 -0.21 -14.03
N GLU A 86 -7.68 0.63 -13.23
CA GLU A 86 -8.28 1.25 -12.04
C GLU A 86 -9.53 2.07 -12.36
N GLN A 87 -9.60 2.62 -13.57
CA GLN A 87 -10.76 3.41 -14.03
C GLN A 87 -11.98 2.54 -14.32
N SER A 88 -11.77 1.26 -14.62
CA SER A 88 -12.87 0.31 -14.84
C SER A 88 -13.60 -0.08 -13.54
N ILE A 89 -12.96 0.15 -12.38
CA ILE A 89 -13.55 -0.20 -11.08
C ILE A 89 -14.58 0.84 -10.68
N ARG A 90 -15.84 0.39 -10.62
CA ARG A 90 -16.98 1.22 -10.22
C ARG A 90 -17.05 1.37 -8.70
N ALA A 91 -16.14 2.14 -8.12
CA ALA A 91 -16.15 2.48 -6.70
C ALA A 91 -16.02 3.99 -6.51
N LYS A 92 -16.66 4.53 -5.47
CA LYS A 92 -16.52 5.96 -5.11
C LYS A 92 -15.19 6.26 -4.45
N ASN A 93 -14.68 5.31 -3.65
CA ASN A 93 -13.38 5.42 -3.00
C ASN A 93 -12.53 4.24 -3.42
N LEU A 94 -11.36 4.54 -3.92
CA LEU A 94 -10.41 3.56 -4.46
C LEU A 94 -8.99 4.03 -4.20
N ILE A 95 -8.16 3.13 -3.71
CA ILE A 95 -6.73 3.35 -3.58
C ILE A 95 -5.99 2.14 -4.16
N THR A 96 -4.96 2.37 -4.97
CA THR A 96 -4.09 1.28 -5.41
C THR A 96 -2.86 1.19 -4.53
N SER A 97 -2.37 -0.02 -4.34
CA SER A 97 -1.17 -0.33 -3.57
C SER A 97 -0.53 -1.63 -4.08
N GLY A 98 0.43 -2.16 -3.33
CA GLY A 98 1.05 -3.43 -3.70
C GLY A 98 2.30 -3.78 -2.87
N PRO A 99 2.78 -5.00 -3.03
CA PRO A 99 2.20 -6.03 -3.90
C PRO A 99 0.86 -6.58 -3.39
N MET A 100 0.10 -7.17 -4.29
CA MET A 100 -1.00 -8.06 -3.93
C MET A 100 -0.40 -9.28 -3.25
N LEU A 101 -0.89 -9.65 -2.07
CA LEU A 101 -0.35 -10.77 -1.28
C LEU A 101 -1.09 -12.07 -1.54
N VAL A 102 -2.42 -12.02 -1.46
CA VAL A 102 -3.30 -13.16 -1.68
C VAL A 102 -4.36 -12.75 -2.70
N SER A 103 -4.70 -13.64 -3.61
CA SER A 103 -5.79 -13.45 -4.55
C SER A 103 -6.57 -14.74 -4.77
N LYS A 104 -7.89 -14.69 -4.56
CA LYS A 104 -8.79 -15.85 -4.65
C LYS A 104 -8.32 -17.04 -3.78
N GLY A 105 -7.82 -16.76 -2.59
CA GLY A 105 -7.31 -17.74 -1.64
C GLY A 105 -5.91 -18.28 -1.92
N ALA A 106 -5.28 -17.90 -3.02
CA ALA A 106 -3.94 -18.35 -3.38
C ALA A 106 -2.90 -17.23 -3.20
N GLU A 107 -1.68 -17.60 -2.83
CA GLU A 107 -0.52 -16.70 -2.81
C GLU A 107 -0.27 -16.15 -4.22
N THR A 108 0.01 -14.85 -4.30
CA THR A 108 0.45 -14.23 -5.56
C THR A 108 1.97 -14.34 -5.68
N ILE A 109 2.47 -14.31 -6.92
CA ILE A 109 3.91 -14.22 -7.15
C ILE A 109 4.33 -12.79 -6.83
N ILE A 110 5.19 -12.62 -5.83
CA ILE A 110 5.80 -11.34 -5.47
C ILE A 110 7.31 -11.39 -5.73
N PRO A 111 7.95 -10.28 -6.13
CA PRO A 111 9.38 -10.25 -6.40
C PRO A 111 10.21 -10.58 -5.17
N ASP A 112 11.37 -11.20 -5.38
CA ASP A 112 12.38 -11.39 -4.33
C ASP A 112 13.43 -10.26 -4.38
N ASP A 113 12.96 -9.03 -4.34
CA ASP A 113 13.81 -7.85 -4.22
C ASP A 113 13.96 -7.39 -2.77
N SER A 114 14.83 -6.42 -2.54
CA SER A 114 15.11 -5.93 -1.19
C SER A 114 13.90 -5.33 -0.47
N PHE A 115 12.90 -4.86 -1.19
CA PHE A 115 11.67 -4.36 -0.60
C PHE A 115 10.80 -5.51 -0.07
N CYS A 116 10.74 -6.61 -0.80
CA CYS A 116 9.92 -7.76 -0.45
C CYS A 116 10.61 -8.69 0.56
N SER A 117 11.94 -8.90 0.42
CA SER A 117 12.70 -9.87 1.22
C SER A 117 13.22 -9.31 2.56
N LYS A 118 13.43 -8.00 2.68
CA LYS A 118 13.88 -7.41 3.95
C LYS A 118 12.74 -7.21 4.94
N ARG A 119 13.05 -7.39 6.22
CA ARG A 119 12.11 -7.17 7.32
C ARG A 119 11.96 -5.68 7.60
N HIS A 120 10.73 -5.22 7.69
CA HIS A 120 10.33 -3.84 7.98
C HIS A 120 9.00 -3.83 8.74
N PRO A 121 8.63 -2.72 9.40
CA PRO A 121 7.24 -2.48 9.76
C PRO A 121 6.37 -2.61 8.51
N ARG A 122 5.22 -3.26 8.62
CA ARG A 122 4.32 -3.54 7.48
C ARG A 122 2.88 -3.21 7.82
N THR A 123 2.12 -2.89 6.80
CA THR A 123 0.67 -2.72 6.88
C THR A 123 0.03 -3.51 5.75
N ALA A 124 -1.02 -4.25 6.05
CA ALA A 124 -1.80 -4.96 5.06
C ALA A 124 -3.30 -4.92 5.39
N VAL A 125 -4.09 -5.07 4.36
CA VAL A 125 -5.54 -5.26 4.46
C VAL A 125 -5.91 -6.55 3.75
N GLY A 126 -6.84 -7.32 4.34
CA GLY A 126 -7.37 -8.54 3.76
C GLY A 126 -8.88 -8.63 3.88
N VAL A 127 -9.48 -9.41 3.01
CA VAL A 127 -10.89 -9.74 3.02
C VAL A 127 -11.00 -11.26 3.10
N ARG A 128 -11.84 -11.75 3.99
CA ARG A 128 -12.15 -13.18 4.15
C ARG A 128 -13.36 -13.58 3.30
N ALA A 129 -13.57 -14.88 3.14
CA ALA A 129 -14.69 -15.43 2.37
C ALA A 129 -16.08 -15.02 2.93
N ASP A 130 -16.18 -14.79 4.24
CA ASP A 130 -17.39 -14.31 4.90
C ASP A 130 -17.61 -12.79 4.78
N GLY A 131 -16.71 -12.08 4.05
CA GLY A 131 -16.75 -10.65 3.89
C GLY A 131 -16.13 -9.86 5.05
N SER A 132 -15.65 -10.53 6.10
CA SER A 132 -14.95 -9.83 7.17
C SER A 132 -13.63 -9.25 6.70
N VAL A 133 -13.30 -8.06 7.21
CA VAL A 133 -12.10 -7.30 6.83
C VAL A 133 -11.07 -7.39 7.93
N LEU A 134 -9.84 -7.69 7.57
CA LEU A 134 -8.71 -7.77 8.46
C LEU A 134 -7.73 -6.64 8.18
N PHE A 135 -7.40 -5.87 9.20
CA PHE A 135 -6.29 -4.91 9.20
C PHE A 135 -5.13 -5.50 9.99
N VAL A 136 -3.95 -5.54 9.36
CA VAL A 136 -2.73 -6.05 9.99
C VAL A 136 -1.65 -4.98 9.93
N VAL A 137 -1.12 -4.64 11.09
CA VAL A 137 0.08 -3.79 11.22
C VAL A 137 1.13 -4.57 12.00
N VAL A 138 2.32 -4.61 11.48
CA VAL A 138 3.49 -5.26 12.07
C VAL A 138 4.48 -4.19 12.43
N ASP A 139 4.91 -4.16 13.67
CA ASP A 139 5.98 -3.28 14.14
C ASP A 139 7.35 -3.79 13.70
N GLY A 140 8.36 -2.93 13.77
CA GLY A 140 9.73 -3.30 13.39
C GLY A 140 10.71 -2.14 13.45
N ARG A 141 11.98 -2.41 13.16
CA ARG A 141 13.10 -1.45 13.24
C ARG A 141 13.33 -0.95 14.67
N SER A 142 13.04 -1.79 15.66
CA SER A 142 13.33 -1.54 17.07
C SER A 142 14.01 -2.77 17.67
N ASP A 143 14.57 -2.61 18.87
CA ASP A 143 15.23 -3.72 19.57
C ASP A 143 14.26 -4.86 19.92
N ASP A 144 12.97 -4.50 20.11
CA ASP A 144 11.91 -5.45 20.48
C ASP A 144 11.17 -6.03 19.29
N ALA A 145 11.31 -5.47 18.08
CA ALA A 145 10.53 -5.85 16.90
C ALA A 145 11.35 -5.79 15.61
N ASN A 146 11.63 -6.94 15.03
CA ASN A 146 12.39 -7.05 13.78
C ASN A 146 11.60 -6.68 12.52
N GLY A 147 10.27 -6.60 12.62
CA GLY A 147 9.41 -6.45 11.46
C GLY A 147 9.18 -7.77 10.71
N MET A 148 8.63 -7.66 9.52
CA MET A 148 8.26 -8.80 8.68
C MET A 148 8.64 -8.52 7.22
N ASN A 149 9.07 -9.54 6.49
CA ASN A 149 9.18 -9.47 5.03
C ASN A 149 7.80 -9.74 4.38
N LEU A 150 7.67 -9.48 3.08
CA LEU A 150 6.36 -9.61 2.44
C LEU A 150 5.96 -11.06 2.15
N HIS A 151 6.90 -11.98 2.06
CA HIS A 151 6.60 -13.41 1.95
C HIS A 151 6.02 -13.95 3.26
N GLU A 152 6.55 -13.51 4.40
CA GLU A 152 5.98 -13.83 5.72
C GLU A 152 4.59 -13.21 5.88
N MET A 153 4.42 -11.93 5.48
CA MET A 153 3.12 -11.25 5.52
C MET A 153 2.09 -11.97 4.65
N GLN A 154 2.48 -12.45 3.47
CA GLN A 154 1.63 -13.22 2.57
C GLN A 154 1.08 -14.48 3.28
N LYS A 155 1.97 -15.25 3.94
CA LYS A 155 1.59 -16.43 4.70
C LYS A 155 0.69 -16.13 5.90
N ILE A 156 0.96 -15.04 6.61
CA ILE A 156 0.12 -14.59 7.73
C ILE A 156 -1.29 -14.24 7.25
N MET A 157 -1.41 -13.48 6.15
CA MET A 157 -2.72 -13.13 5.61
C MET A 157 -3.51 -14.36 5.16
N GLN A 158 -2.83 -15.34 4.56
CA GLN A 158 -3.43 -16.60 4.16
C GLN A 158 -3.83 -17.44 5.39
N TRP A 159 -2.98 -17.52 6.39
CA TRP A 159 -3.26 -18.23 7.65
C TRP A 159 -4.48 -17.62 8.39
N PHE A 160 -4.66 -16.32 8.33
CA PHE A 160 -5.85 -15.63 8.83
C PHE A 160 -7.11 -15.86 7.98
N GLY A 161 -7.03 -16.65 6.90
CA GLY A 161 -8.17 -17.01 6.06
C GLY A 161 -8.57 -15.91 5.05
N CYS A 162 -7.67 -14.97 4.73
CA CYS A 162 -7.96 -13.99 3.71
C CYS A 162 -8.02 -14.64 2.33
N VAL A 163 -9.08 -14.36 1.58
CA VAL A 163 -9.20 -14.75 0.17
C VAL A 163 -8.57 -13.73 -0.75
N ASP A 164 -8.55 -12.47 -0.35
CA ASP A 164 -7.80 -11.40 -1.01
C ASP A 164 -7.05 -10.58 0.03
N ALA A 165 -5.79 -10.23 -0.24
CA ALA A 165 -4.98 -9.40 0.65
C ALA A 165 -4.01 -8.51 -0.13
N LEU A 166 -3.85 -7.29 0.34
CA LEU A 166 -3.07 -6.24 -0.28
C LEU A 166 -2.11 -5.61 0.72
N ASN A 167 -0.83 -5.51 0.35
CA ASN A 167 0.13 -4.72 1.10
C ASN A 167 -0.12 -3.23 0.88
N LEU A 168 -0.05 -2.48 1.96
CA LEU A 168 -0.14 -1.01 1.97
C LEU A 168 1.24 -0.40 2.26
N ASP A 169 1.32 0.90 2.44
CA ASP A 169 2.57 1.55 2.83
C ASP A 169 3.02 1.06 4.21
N GLY A 170 4.32 0.84 4.35
CA GLY A 170 4.94 0.27 5.54
C GLY A 170 6.03 1.19 6.12
N GLY A 171 6.97 0.59 6.82
CA GLY A 171 8.07 1.34 7.43
C GLY A 171 7.56 2.36 8.45
N GLY A 172 8.05 3.58 8.39
CA GLY A 172 7.62 4.66 9.28
C GLY A 172 6.15 5.11 9.12
N SER A 173 5.46 4.66 8.06
CA SER A 173 4.03 4.95 7.85
C SER A 173 3.11 3.96 8.56
N SER A 174 3.64 2.83 9.05
CA SER A 174 2.83 1.77 9.69
C SER A 174 2.12 2.31 10.92
N THR A 175 0.80 2.37 10.87
CA THR A 175 -0.03 2.96 11.94
C THR A 175 -1.39 2.29 11.97
N MET A 176 -1.87 2.01 13.19
CA MET A 176 -3.25 1.56 13.43
C MET A 176 -3.88 2.44 14.50
N VAL A 177 -5.12 2.82 14.27
CA VAL A 177 -5.95 3.54 15.24
C VAL A 177 -7.19 2.71 15.53
N ILE A 178 -7.41 2.40 16.79
CA ILE A 178 -8.61 1.74 17.29
C ILE A 178 -9.36 2.77 18.12
N ARG A 179 -10.65 2.92 17.86
CA ARG A 179 -11.52 3.78 18.65
C ARG A 179 -12.28 2.89 19.65
N ASP A 180 -12.20 3.26 20.89
CA ASP A 180 -13.03 2.71 21.98
C ASP A 180 -14.48 3.16 21.83
#